data_a17715b3a497ab4d264678c6a39fff7a
#
_entry.id   a17715b3a497ab4d264678c6a39fff7a
#
_cell.length_a   1.000
_cell.length_b   1.000
_cell.length_c   1.000
_cell.angle_alpha   90.00
_cell.angle_beta   90.00
_cell.angle_gamma   90.00
#
_symmetry.space_group_name_H-M   'P 1'
#
loop_
_entity.id
_entity.type
_entity.pdbx_description
1 polymer ?
#
loop_
_entity_poly.entity_id
_entity_poly.type
_entity_poly.pdbx_seq_one_letter_code
_entity_poly.pdbx_strand_id
1 'polypeptide(L)'
;MSAYVIGDINVTNQGIFAEYAGKVPASSGAYGGKYLVRGPDKCEPAEGDWNPKRFVLAEYKNGNTVKAWYYSDEYKELTKLRQSASTGTLLVAEGVEPADQGRGTGTPGYLIGDIEVTDPDSYSKYAAGVPGTVALYGGKYLVRGVAGEVLEGGWTPKRLVVLEFESIQRAKEWYNSPEYVNLKKIRQSASKGNLIFADGA
;
A
#
# COMPACT_ATOMS: atom_id res chain seq x y z
N MET A 1 -9.85 -0.58 14.03
CA MET A 1 -9.05 -1.14 12.91
C MET A 1 -8.02 -0.13 12.51
N SER A 2 -6.83 -0.55 12.10
CA SER A 2 -5.80 0.33 11.53
C SER A 2 -6.29 1.01 10.26
N ALA A 3 -5.58 2.05 9.83
CA ALA A 3 -5.76 2.64 8.52
C ALA A 3 -4.39 2.90 7.88
N TYR A 4 -4.35 2.86 6.57
CA TYR A 4 -3.13 2.98 5.79
C TYR A 4 -3.23 4.15 4.83
N VAL A 5 -2.26 5.07 4.89
CA VAL A 5 -2.06 6.07 3.85
C VAL A 5 -1.21 5.43 2.75
N ILE A 6 -1.71 5.46 1.53
CA ILE A 6 -1.04 4.96 0.34
C ILE A 6 -0.78 6.14 -0.59
N GLY A 7 0.48 6.34 -0.95
CA GLY A 7 0.90 7.44 -1.82
C GLY A 7 1.74 6.96 -2.99
N ASP A 8 1.34 7.36 -4.19
CA ASP A 8 2.15 7.25 -5.41
C ASP A 8 2.53 8.66 -5.84
N ILE A 9 3.82 9.00 -5.71
CA ILE A 9 4.32 10.36 -5.82
C ILE A 9 5.34 10.46 -6.96
N ASN A 10 5.10 11.40 -7.87
CA ASN A 10 6.04 11.76 -8.91
C ASN A 10 6.70 13.11 -8.57
N VAL A 11 7.97 13.09 -8.20
CA VAL A 11 8.72 14.27 -7.78
C VAL A 11 9.18 15.04 -9.01
N THR A 12 8.80 16.31 -9.11
CA THR A 12 9.15 17.23 -10.21
C THR A 12 10.26 18.19 -9.83
N ASN A 13 10.47 18.47 -8.53
CA ASN A 13 11.56 19.28 -8.01
C ASN A 13 12.17 18.61 -6.77
N GLN A 14 13.34 18.01 -6.94
CA GLN A 14 14.03 17.25 -5.89
C GLN A 14 14.45 18.11 -4.69
N GLY A 15 14.90 19.36 -4.93
CA GLY A 15 15.38 20.24 -3.87
C GLY A 15 14.25 20.64 -2.91
N ILE A 16 13.15 21.14 -3.46
CA ILE A 16 11.96 21.51 -2.66
C ILE A 16 11.34 20.27 -2.01
N PHE A 17 11.28 19.16 -2.75
CA PHE A 17 10.73 17.91 -2.19
C PHE A 17 11.56 17.37 -1.02
N ALA A 18 12.90 17.54 -1.04
CA ALA A 18 13.77 17.13 0.05
C ALA A 18 13.46 17.90 1.35
N GLU A 19 13.12 19.19 1.26
CA GLU A 19 12.66 19.97 2.40
C GLU A 19 11.38 19.39 3.02
N TYR A 20 10.38 19.10 2.20
CA TYR A 20 9.17 18.40 2.64
C TYR A 20 9.48 17.05 3.27
N ALA A 21 10.30 16.23 2.59
CA ALA A 21 10.63 14.87 3.03
C ALA A 21 11.38 14.85 4.36
N GLY A 22 12.12 15.91 4.70
CA GLY A 22 12.78 16.06 5.99
C GLY A 22 11.83 16.41 7.14
N LYS A 23 10.72 17.08 6.85
CA LYS A 23 9.77 17.57 7.87
C LYS A 23 8.59 16.61 8.13
N VAL A 24 8.08 15.97 7.07
CA VAL A 24 6.86 15.16 7.15
C VAL A 24 6.92 13.97 8.13
N PRO A 25 8.06 13.31 8.43
CA PRO A 25 8.08 12.23 9.40
C PRO A 25 7.72 12.68 10.82
N ALA A 26 8.17 13.87 11.23
CA ALA A 26 7.84 14.42 12.55
C ALA A 26 6.35 14.75 12.63
N SER A 27 5.80 15.38 11.60
CA SER A 27 4.36 15.70 11.51
C SER A 27 3.48 14.44 11.54
N SER A 28 3.79 13.44 10.71
CA SER A 28 3.08 12.15 10.70
C SER A 28 3.22 11.41 12.04
N GLY A 29 4.43 11.38 12.60
CA GLY A 29 4.74 10.71 13.88
C GLY A 29 3.99 11.30 15.07
N ALA A 30 3.73 12.62 15.09
CA ALA A 30 2.92 13.28 16.12
C ALA A 30 1.49 12.73 16.20
N TYR A 31 0.98 12.16 15.11
CA TYR A 31 -0.31 11.47 15.03
C TYR A 31 -0.17 9.94 15.06
N GLY A 32 0.99 9.42 15.45
CA GLY A 32 1.25 7.98 15.54
C GLY A 32 1.43 7.28 14.19
N GLY A 33 1.68 8.03 13.12
CA GLY A 33 1.97 7.47 11.80
C GLY A 33 3.31 6.73 11.78
N LYS A 34 3.31 5.51 11.25
CA LYS A 34 4.49 4.66 11.08
C LYS A 34 4.67 4.35 9.61
N TYR A 35 5.81 4.71 9.04
CA TYR A 35 6.12 4.37 7.66
C TYR A 35 6.48 2.89 7.54
N LEU A 36 5.79 2.19 6.65
CA LEU A 36 6.03 0.79 6.29
C LEU A 36 6.83 0.69 5.01
N VAL A 37 6.53 1.55 4.03
CA VAL A 37 7.32 1.77 2.81
C VAL A 37 7.49 3.26 2.62
N ARG A 38 8.70 3.71 2.34
CA ARG A 38 8.96 5.14 2.12
C ARG A 38 10.20 5.35 1.26
N GLY A 39 10.03 5.88 0.09
CA GLY A 39 11.19 6.32 -0.71
C GLY A 39 11.05 6.09 -2.21
N PRO A 40 12.05 6.53 -2.97
CA PRO A 40 12.20 6.15 -4.36
C PRO A 40 12.65 4.69 -4.46
N ASP A 41 12.43 4.08 -5.61
CA ASP A 41 12.96 2.77 -6.01
C ASP A 41 12.68 1.64 -4.99
N LYS A 42 11.58 1.76 -4.23
CA LYS A 42 11.12 0.76 -3.27
C LYS A 42 10.15 -0.25 -3.87
N CYS A 43 9.71 -0.04 -5.10
CA CYS A 43 8.71 -0.86 -5.76
C CYS A 43 9.22 -1.44 -7.06
N GLU A 44 8.73 -2.64 -7.37
CA GLU A 44 8.88 -3.28 -8.67
C GLU A 44 7.52 -3.82 -9.14
N PRO A 45 7.18 -3.69 -10.43
CA PRO A 45 5.95 -4.27 -10.97
C PRO A 45 5.94 -5.79 -10.83
N ALA A 46 4.81 -6.34 -10.34
CA ALA A 46 4.52 -7.77 -10.35
C ALA A 46 3.52 -8.11 -11.48
N GLU A 47 2.53 -7.23 -11.70
CA GLU A 47 1.56 -7.32 -12.80
C GLU A 47 1.08 -5.94 -13.22
N GLY A 48 0.74 -5.80 -14.52
CA GLY A 48 0.26 -4.55 -15.08
C GLY A 48 1.36 -3.50 -15.25
N ASP A 49 0.92 -2.25 -15.44
CA ASP A 49 1.83 -1.14 -15.80
C ASP A 49 2.12 -0.19 -14.63
N TRP A 50 1.63 -0.50 -13.44
CA TRP A 50 1.86 0.34 -12.25
C TRP A 50 3.31 0.22 -11.78
N ASN A 51 4.04 1.31 -11.92
CA ASN A 51 5.46 1.40 -11.58
C ASN A 51 5.75 2.71 -10.84
N PRO A 52 5.39 2.82 -9.57
CA PRO A 52 5.62 4.01 -8.76
C PRO A 52 7.10 4.37 -8.67
N LYS A 53 7.45 5.62 -8.94
CA LYS A 53 8.83 6.11 -8.79
C LYS A 53 9.16 6.45 -7.34
N ARG A 54 8.17 6.84 -6.57
CA ARG A 54 8.23 7.02 -5.12
C ARG A 54 6.93 6.58 -4.51
N PHE A 55 7.02 5.60 -3.64
CA PHE A 55 5.87 5.00 -2.97
C PHE A 55 5.90 5.26 -1.47
N VAL A 56 4.73 5.45 -0.90
CA VAL A 56 4.53 5.60 0.54
C VAL A 56 3.42 4.66 0.99
N LEU A 57 3.71 3.87 2.00
CA LEU A 57 2.74 3.14 2.79
C LEU A 57 2.97 3.50 4.26
N ALA A 58 2.00 4.14 4.91
CA ALA A 58 2.11 4.51 6.30
C ALA A 58 0.88 4.02 7.08
N GLU A 59 1.12 3.41 8.24
CA GLU A 59 0.09 2.90 9.14
C GLU A 59 -0.27 3.93 10.20
N TYR A 60 -1.56 4.01 10.50
CA TYR A 60 -2.14 4.81 11.57
C TYR A 60 -3.13 3.99 12.40
N LYS A 61 -3.43 4.47 13.59
CA LYS A 61 -4.39 3.82 14.50
C LYS A 61 -5.76 3.59 13.86
N ASN A 62 -6.26 4.54 13.05
CA ASN A 62 -7.52 4.47 12.33
C ASN A 62 -7.64 5.63 11.31
N GLY A 63 -8.68 5.59 10.45
CA GLY A 63 -8.92 6.61 9.44
C GLY A 63 -9.18 8.02 10.00
N ASN A 64 -9.80 8.14 11.17
CA ASN A 64 -9.99 9.44 11.81
C ASN A 64 -8.65 10.08 12.20
N THR A 65 -7.69 9.28 12.64
CA THR A 65 -6.34 9.76 12.96
C THR A 65 -5.61 10.23 11.69
N VAL A 66 -5.77 9.52 10.56
CA VAL A 66 -5.24 9.97 9.26
C VAL A 66 -5.84 11.33 8.88
N LYS A 67 -7.16 11.47 8.98
CA LYS A 67 -7.85 12.73 8.65
C LYS A 67 -7.44 13.87 9.57
N ALA A 68 -7.30 13.61 10.87
CA ALA A 68 -6.83 14.59 11.83
C ALA A 68 -5.42 15.11 11.47
N TRP A 69 -4.51 14.22 11.07
CA TRP A 69 -3.20 14.60 10.58
C TRP A 69 -3.28 15.35 9.25
N TYR A 70 -3.98 14.77 8.26
CA TYR A 70 -4.02 15.29 6.90
C TYR A 70 -4.64 16.71 6.82
N TYR A 71 -5.65 16.99 7.64
CA TYR A 71 -6.32 18.28 7.69
C TYR A 71 -5.79 19.23 8.77
N SER A 72 -4.71 18.86 9.49
CA SER A 72 -4.06 19.73 10.46
C SER A 72 -3.42 20.95 9.78
N ASP A 73 -3.35 22.06 10.48
CA ASP A 73 -2.77 23.29 9.94
C ASP A 73 -1.26 23.10 9.62
N GLU A 74 -0.55 22.34 10.47
CA GLU A 74 0.84 21.98 10.21
C GLU A 74 1.00 21.21 8.89
N TYR A 75 0.20 20.17 8.67
CA TYR A 75 0.34 19.38 7.46
C TYR A 75 -0.15 20.11 6.20
N LYS A 76 -1.12 21.02 6.31
CA LYS A 76 -1.52 21.89 5.18
C LYS A 76 -0.35 22.70 4.61
N GLU A 77 0.53 23.23 5.47
CA GLU A 77 1.72 23.94 4.99
C GLU A 77 2.71 22.98 4.31
N LEU A 78 2.90 21.79 4.87
CA LEU A 78 3.72 20.75 4.26
C LEU A 78 3.12 20.25 2.94
N THR A 79 1.80 20.17 2.83
CA THR A 79 1.11 19.80 1.58
C THR A 79 1.37 20.81 0.48
N LYS A 80 1.33 22.12 0.76
CA LYS A 80 1.67 23.15 -0.23
C LYS A 80 3.11 22.98 -0.75
N LEU A 81 4.04 22.73 0.17
CA LEU A 81 5.44 22.49 -0.18
C LEU A 81 5.59 21.23 -1.05
N ARG A 82 4.95 20.13 -0.69
CA ARG A 82 4.95 18.90 -1.48
C ARG A 82 4.34 19.10 -2.86
N GLN A 83 3.16 19.72 -2.95
CA GLN A 83 2.44 19.93 -4.21
C GLN A 83 3.16 20.89 -5.15
N SER A 84 3.96 21.83 -4.64
CA SER A 84 4.82 22.69 -5.49
C SER A 84 5.99 21.91 -6.11
N ALA A 85 6.30 20.71 -5.61
CA ALA A 85 7.47 19.92 -5.96
C ALA A 85 7.16 18.52 -6.47
N SER A 86 5.89 18.14 -6.52
CA SER A 86 5.46 16.82 -6.97
C SER A 86 4.00 16.80 -7.42
N THR A 87 3.69 15.80 -8.23
CA THR A 87 2.31 15.36 -8.51
C THR A 87 2.12 13.97 -7.96
N GLY A 88 0.87 13.54 -7.77
CA GLY A 88 0.62 12.17 -7.31
C GLY A 88 -0.76 12.00 -6.71
N THR A 89 -0.94 10.84 -6.12
CA THR A 89 -2.18 10.46 -5.44
C THR A 89 -1.88 10.07 -4.01
N LEU A 90 -2.74 10.48 -3.10
CA LEU A 90 -2.82 10.00 -1.73
C LEU A 90 -4.21 9.47 -1.45
N LEU A 91 -4.29 8.32 -0.85
CA LEU A 91 -5.53 7.73 -0.38
C LEU A 91 -5.38 7.11 1.00
N VAL A 92 -6.49 6.92 1.68
CA VAL A 92 -6.56 6.16 2.93
C VAL A 92 -7.42 4.92 2.75
N ALA A 93 -6.90 3.78 3.21
CA ALA A 93 -7.60 2.51 3.19
C ALA A 93 -7.76 1.96 4.61
N GLU A 94 -8.96 1.45 4.93
CA GLU A 94 -9.18 0.76 6.20
C GLU A 94 -8.47 -0.59 6.21
N GLY A 95 -7.81 -0.87 7.32
CA GLY A 95 -7.15 -2.16 7.56
C GLY A 95 -8.10 -3.23 8.07
N VAL A 96 -7.65 -4.48 8.02
CA VAL A 96 -8.42 -5.64 8.51
C VAL A 96 -8.12 -5.97 9.97
N GLU A 97 -6.99 -5.50 10.50
CA GLU A 97 -6.51 -5.77 11.84
C GLU A 97 -6.21 -4.47 12.61
N PRO A 98 -6.18 -4.50 13.94
CA PRO A 98 -5.61 -3.40 14.72
C PRO A 98 -4.17 -3.12 14.30
N ALA A 99 -3.74 -1.87 14.45
CA ALA A 99 -2.36 -1.50 14.20
C ALA A 99 -1.38 -2.27 15.10
N ASP A 100 -0.16 -2.52 14.60
CA ASP A 100 0.95 -3.05 15.40
C ASP A 100 0.81 -4.53 15.84
N GLN A 101 0.24 -5.38 15.00
CA GLN A 101 0.12 -6.82 15.25
C GLN A 101 1.47 -7.54 15.01
N GLY A 102 2.39 -7.45 15.99
CA GLY A 102 3.56 -8.33 16.09
C GLY A 102 4.41 -8.43 14.81
N ARG A 103 4.92 -7.32 14.29
CA ARG A 103 5.90 -7.35 13.20
C ARG A 103 7.22 -7.93 13.68
N GLY A 104 7.82 -8.77 12.85
CA GLY A 104 9.16 -9.29 13.09
C GLY A 104 10.23 -8.17 13.11
N THR A 105 11.45 -8.52 13.47
CA THR A 105 12.58 -7.59 13.57
C THR A 105 13.29 -7.34 12.24
N GLY A 106 12.90 -8.03 11.17
CA GLY A 106 13.42 -7.87 9.80
C GLY A 106 12.78 -6.73 9.04
N THR A 107 13.28 -6.46 7.83
CA THR A 107 12.67 -5.53 6.87
C THR A 107 11.55 -6.25 6.13
N PRO A 108 10.27 -5.93 6.40
CA PRO A 108 9.16 -6.62 5.76
C PRO A 108 9.10 -6.32 4.26
N GLY A 109 8.50 -7.24 3.52
CA GLY A 109 8.14 -7.04 2.12
C GLY A 109 6.63 -7.01 1.94
N TYR A 110 6.18 -6.26 0.97
CA TYR A 110 4.75 -6.06 0.71
C TYR A 110 4.40 -6.45 -0.72
N LEU A 111 3.18 -6.97 -0.89
CA LEU A 111 2.52 -6.98 -2.20
C LEU A 111 1.31 -6.08 -2.10
N ILE A 112 1.25 -5.08 -2.98
CA ILE A 112 0.16 -4.12 -3.05
C ILE A 112 -0.54 -4.28 -4.40
N GLY A 113 -1.85 -4.38 -4.38
CA GLY A 113 -2.65 -4.56 -5.58
C GLY A 113 -3.89 -3.69 -5.61
N ASP A 114 -4.21 -3.23 -6.83
CA ASP A 114 -5.51 -2.65 -7.17
C ASP A 114 -6.18 -3.55 -8.20
N ILE A 115 -7.29 -4.15 -7.84
CA ILE A 115 -7.96 -5.22 -8.60
C ILE A 115 -9.35 -4.77 -9.04
N GLU A 116 -9.64 -4.85 -10.33
CA GLU A 116 -10.97 -4.72 -10.90
C GLU A 116 -11.52 -6.10 -11.22
N VAL A 117 -12.51 -6.55 -10.46
CA VAL A 117 -13.16 -7.86 -10.68
C VAL A 117 -14.08 -7.78 -11.89
N THR A 118 -13.84 -8.64 -12.88
CA THR A 118 -14.63 -8.71 -14.14
C THR A 118 -15.57 -9.91 -14.16
N ASP A 119 -15.25 -10.97 -13.41
CA ASP A 119 -16.09 -12.16 -13.20
C ASP A 119 -16.16 -12.48 -11.69
N PRO A 120 -17.22 -12.01 -10.98
CA PRO A 120 -17.36 -12.22 -9.55
C PRO A 120 -17.45 -13.68 -9.12
N ASP A 121 -18.07 -14.54 -9.93
CA ASP A 121 -18.27 -15.95 -9.59
C ASP A 121 -16.96 -16.73 -9.61
N SER A 122 -16.13 -16.53 -10.62
CA SER A 122 -14.80 -17.12 -10.69
C SER A 122 -13.87 -16.48 -9.66
N TYR A 123 -13.95 -15.16 -9.45
CA TYR A 123 -13.15 -14.48 -8.44
C TYR A 123 -13.44 -14.94 -7.02
N SER A 124 -14.69 -15.33 -6.71
CA SER A 124 -15.06 -15.85 -5.39
C SER A 124 -14.30 -17.13 -5.04
N LYS A 125 -14.06 -18.01 -6.03
CA LYS A 125 -13.27 -19.25 -5.87
C LYS A 125 -11.81 -18.94 -5.51
N TYR A 126 -11.23 -17.94 -6.19
CA TYR A 126 -9.92 -17.42 -5.85
C TYR A 126 -9.89 -16.86 -4.41
N ALA A 127 -10.86 -15.98 -4.07
CA ALA A 127 -10.92 -15.31 -2.78
C ALA A 127 -11.09 -16.27 -1.60
N ALA A 128 -11.72 -17.43 -1.81
CA ALA A 128 -11.86 -18.48 -0.81
C ALA A 128 -10.54 -19.23 -0.55
N GLY A 129 -9.74 -19.47 -1.59
CA GLY A 129 -8.51 -20.27 -1.47
C GLY A 129 -7.26 -19.49 -1.08
N VAL A 130 -7.16 -18.22 -1.51
CA VAL A 130 -5.94 -17.44 -1.36
C VAL A 130 -5.49 -17.21 0.09
N PRO A 131 -6.34 -17.01 1.12
CA PRO A 131 -5.88 -16.76 2.48
C PRO A 131 -5.03 -17.88 3.05
N GLY A 132 -5.38 -19.15 2.74
CA GLY A 132 -4.61 -20.31 3.17
C GLY A 132 -3.19 -20.31 2.59
N THR A 133 -3.03 -19.94 1.32
CA THR A 133 -1.70 -19.87 0.69
C THR A 133 -0.85 -18.73 1.25
N VAL A 134 -1.45 -17.58 1.52
CA VAL A 134 -0.77 -16.44 2.15
C VAL A 134 -0.24 -16.85 3.53
N ALA A 135 -1.08 -17.51 4.36
CA ALA A 135 -0.72 -17.94 5.70
C ALA A 135 0.44 -18.96 5.70
N LEU A 136 0.50 -19.88 4.74
CA LEU A 136 1.60 -20.86 4.58
C LEU A 136 2.98 -20.20 4.45
N TYR A 137 3.02 -19.00 3.88
CA TYR A 137 4.25 -18.23 3.69
C TYR A 137 4.44 -17.14 4.76
N GLY A 138 3.66 -17.20 5.87
CA GLY A 138 3.71 -16.23 6.96
C GLY A 138 3.18 -14.85 6.59
N GLY A 139 2.44 -14.75 5.48
CA GLY A 139 1.86 -13.50 5.02
C GLY A 139 0.63 -13.09 5.83
N LYS A 140 0.39 -11.79 5.89
CA LYS A 140 -0.76 -11.17 6.56
C LYS A 140 -1.46 -10.19 5.63
N TYR A 141 -2.77 -10.10 5.76
CA TYR A 141 -3.53 -9.02 5.12
C TYR A 141 -3.47 -7.77 5.99
N LEU A 142 -2.97 -6.68 5.47
CA LEU A 142 -3.10 -5.34 6.08
C LEU A 142 -4.36 -4.64 5.56
N VAL A 143 -4.60 -4.71 4.24
CA VAL A 143 -5.81 -4.20 3.57
C VAL A 143 -6.39 -5.32 2.72
N ARG A 144 -7.71 -5.50 2.77
CA ARG A 144 -8.36 -6.58 2.02
C ARG A 144 -9.66 -6.11 1.34
N GLY A 145 -9.52 -5.73 0.09
CA GLY A 145 -10.67 -5.57 -0.80
C GLY A 145 -11.55 -4.34 -0.56
N VAL A 146 -10.97 -3.27 -0.03
CA VAL A 146 -11.63 -1.96 0.09
C VAL A 146 -11.23 -1.05 -1.07
N ALA A 147 -12.10 -0.09 -1.41
CA ALA A 147 -11.79 0.89 -2.46
C ALA A 147 -10.81 1.98 -2.00
N GLY A 148 -10.77 2.27 -0.69
CA GLY A 148 -10.06 3.43 -0.15
C GLY A 148 -10.80 4.75 -0.36
N GLU A 149 -10.43 5.76 0.41
CA GLU A 149 -10.89 7.14 0.27
C GLU A 149 -9.75 7.97 -0.34
N VAL A 150 -10.02 8.62 -1.46
CA VAL A 150 -9.02 9.46 -2.14
C VAL A 150 -8.93 10.80 -1.41
N LEU A 151 -7.74 11.12 -0.91
CA LEU A 151 -7.43 12.41 -0.30
C LEU A 151 -6.91 13.39 -1.35
N GLU A 152 -6.14 12.91 -2.33
CA GLU A 152 -5.59 13.70 -3.43
C GLU A 152 -5.39 12.87 -4.70
N GLY A 153 -5.43 13.56 -5.84
CA GLY A 153 -5.12 12.97 -7.14
C GLY A 153 -6.28 12.24 -7.80
N GLY A 154 -6.00 11.60 -8.93
CA GLY A 154 -7.02 11.01 -9.79
C GLY A 154 -7.14 9.49 -9.71
N TRP A 155 -6.31 8.81 -8.92
CA TRP A 155 -6.41 7.36 -8.78
C TRP A 155 -7.57 6.98 -7.87
N THR A 156 -8.50 6.22 -8.42
CA THR A 156 -9.69 5.69 -7.73
C THR A 156 -9.62 4.16 -7.74
N PRO A 157 -8.96 3.55 -6.76
CA PRO A 157 -8.81 2.10 -6.73
C PRO A 157 -10.17 1.40 -6.61
N LYS A 158 -10.29 0.24 -7.23
CA LYS A 158 -11.49 -0.58 -7.18
C LYS A 158 -11.49 -1.53 -5.99
N ARG A 159 -10.37 -2.20 -5.78
CA ARG A 159 -10.23 -3.20 -4.72
C ARG A 159 -8.75 -3.26 -4.30
N LEU A 160 -8.41 -2.49 -3.28
CA LEU A 160 -7.07 -2.51 -2.71
C LEU A 160 -6.82 -3.79 -1.92
N VAL A 161 -5.64 -4.33 -2.10
CA VAL A 161 -5.09 -5.42 -1.29
C VAL A 161 -3.68 -5.02 -0.90
N VAL A 162 -3.36 -5.15 0.38
CA VAL A 162 -1.99 -5.03 0.89
C VAL A 162 -1.69 -6.26 1.71
N LEU A 163 -0.69 -7.02 1.27
CA LEU A 163 -0.14 -8.16 1.99
C LEU A 163 1.22 -7.78 2.55
N GLU A 164 1.50 -8.20 3.79
CA GLU A 164 2.80 -8.09 4.42
C GLU A 164 3.41 -9.48 4.57
N PHE A 165 4.70 -9.59 4.27
CA PHE A 165 5.52 -10.79 4.50
C PHE A 165 6.77 -10.40 5.28
N GLU A 166 7.47 -11.39 5.83
CA GLU A 166 8.73 -11.22 6.55
C GLU A 166 9.80 -10.47 5.74
N SER A 167 9.80 -10.63 4.41
CA SER A 167 10.68 -9.97 3.48
C SER A 167 10.07 -9.89 2.08
N ILE A 168 10.62 -9.03 1.22
CA ILE A 168 10.22 -8.96 -0.20
C ILE A 168 10.51 -10.29 -0.92
N GLN A 169 11.59 -10.98 -0.55
CA GLN A 169 11.90 -12.29 -1.08
C GLN A 169 10.80 -13.31 -0.73
N ARG A 170 10.32 -13.28 0.51
CA ARG A 170 9.23 -14.17 0.96
C ARG A 170 7.92 -13.89 0.24
N ALA A 171 7.62 -12.62 -0.04
CA ALA A 171 6.47 -12.23 -0.86
C ALA A 171 6.56 -12.80 -2.29
N LYS A 172 7.75 -12.74 -2.90
CA LYS A 172 8.01 -13.29 -4.25
C LYS A 172 7.96 -14.82 -4.28
N GLU A 173 8.45 -15.49 -3.25
CA GLU A 173 8.34 -16.94 -3.09
C GLU A 173 6.89 -17.38 -3.07
N TRP A 174 6.05 -16.73 -2.24
CA TRP A 174 4.62 -16.98 -2.22
C TRP A 174 3.97 -16.75 -3.59
N TYR A 175 4.26 -15.62 -4.21
CA TYR A 175 3.66 -15.24 -5.48
C TYR A 175 3.95 -16.23 -6.63
N ASN A 176 5.10 -16.91 -6.58
CA ASN A 176 5.54 -17.90 -7.56
C ASN A 176 5.36 -19.35 -7.07
N SER A 177 4.74 -19.55 -5.94
CA SER A 177 4.61 -20.88 -5.32
C SER A 177 3.63 -21.80 -6.06
N PRO A 178 3.83 -23.12 -5.96
CA PRO A 178 2.89 -24.10 -6.49
C PRO A 178 1.48 -23.96 -5.89
N GLU A 179 1.39 -23.57 -4.63
CA GLU A 179 0.13 -23.37 -3.90
C GLU A 179 -0.68 -22.21 -4.45
N TYR A 180 0.01 -21.15 -4.94
CA TYR A 180 -0.65 -19.96 -5.43
C TYR A 180 -0.86 -19.96 -6.95
N VAL A 181 -0.05 -20.66 -7.73
CA VAL A 181 -0.03 -20.55 -9.20
C VAL A 181 -1.40 -20.82 -9.86
N ASN A 182 -2.16 -21.79 -9.37
CA ASN A 182 -3.48 -22.10 -9.93
C ASN A 182 -4.53 -21.04 -9.53
N LEU A 183 -4.48 -20.57 -8.28
CA LEU A 183 -5.32 -19.46 -7.82
C LEU A 183 -5.01 -18.16 -8.57
N LYS A 184 -3.73 -17.91 -8.84
CA LYS A 184 -3.29 -16.76 -9.66
C LYS A 184 -3.93 -16.77 -11.06
N LYS A 185 -3.95 -17.92 -11.73
CA LYS A 185 -4.62 -18.06 -13.03
C LYS A 185 -6.11 -17.75 -12.96
N ILE A 186 -6.80 -18.25 -11.91
CA ILE A 186 -8.23 -17.96 -11.70
C ILE A 186 -8.42 -16.45 -11.51
N ARG A 187 -7.61 -15.80 -10.66
CA ARG A 187 -7.69 -14.35 -10.47
C ARG A 187 -7.46 -13.58 -11.76
N GLN A 188 -6.41 -13.93 -12.51
CA GLN A 188 -6.06 -13.25 -13.76
C GLN A 188 -7.12 -13.38 -14.84
N SER A 189 -7.85 -14.52 -14.89
CA SER A 189 -8.97 -14.69 -15.82
C SER A 189 -10.23 -13.96 -15.37
N ALA A 190 -10.40 -13.72 -14.07
CA ALA A 190 -11.60 -13.15 -13.44
C ALA A 190 -11.46 -11.66 -13.06
N SER A 191 -10.31 -11.06 -13.31
CA SER A 191 -10.04 -9.67 -12.95
C SER A 191 -8.97 -9.05 -13.82
N LYS A 192 -8.94 -7.71 -13.83
CA LYS A 192 -7.81 -6.90 -14.25
C LYS A 192 -7.17 -6.28 -13.02
N GLY A 193 -5.86 -6.09 -13.03
CA GLY A 193 -5.22 -5.52 -11.86
C GLY A 193 -3.79 -5.09 -12.11
N ASN A 194 -3.36 -4.18 -11.25
CA ASN A 194 -1.98 -3.77 -11.12
C ASN A 194 -1.48 -4.26 -9.77
N LEU A 195 -0.34 -4.95 -9.76
CA LEU A 195 0.31 -5.41 -8.56
C LEU A 195 1.77 -4.99 -8.55
N ILE A 196 2.24 -4.56 -7.39
CA ILE A 196 3.64 -4.23 -7.14
C ILE A 196 4.14 -4.97 -5.92
N PHE A 197 5.41 -5.37 -5.94
CA PHE A 197 6.15 -5.65 -4.73
C PHE A 197 6.74 -4.36 -4.19
N ALA A 198 6.82 -4.23 -2.87
CA ALA A 198 7.47 -3.11 -2.23
C ALA A 198 8.37 -3.57 -1.09
N ASP A 199 9.57 -2.96 -1.03
CA ASP A 199 10.53 -3.21 0.04
C ASP A 199 10.26 -2.28 1.22
N GLY A 200 10.30 -2.80 2.42
CA GLY A 200 10.01 -2.06 3.64
C GLY A 200 11.00 -0.93 3.94
N ALA A 201 10.63 -0.05 4.86
CA ALA A 201 11.45 1.05 5.35
C ALA A 201 12.40 0.59 6.45
#